data_858ea7ad40608699e77727fe4aacbd70
#
_entry.id   858ea7ad40608699e77727fe4aacbd70
#
_cell.length_a   1.000
_cell.length_b   1.000
_cell.length_c   1.000
_cell.angle_alpha   90.00
_cell.angle_beta   90.00
_cell.angle_gamma   90.00
#
_symmetry.space_group_name_H-M   'P 1'
#
loop_
_entity.id
_entity.type
_entity.pdbx_description
1 polymer ?
#
loop_
_entity_poly.entity_id
_entity_poly.type
_entity_poly.pdbx_seq_one_letter_code
_entity_poly.pdbx_strand_id
1 'polypeptide(L)'
;ADYNEAIRLNPKSGMAFHNRGVAYLEKGDNDRAIADYSEAIRIDPEDASAFNGRGAAYRAKGDLDRASADYDQAIRLDPKSGKAFVGRGDVFNSKGDFERAIADYNEAIRLNPKSPVPYFARGRSYLFAGSVEKALADFNQASAHAPGNAYLALWVDIASRRNNLPSRLAQTSSQIDMTAWPAPVIRLFMDQMTPVAVLAAADDPDATRKKGQVCEANFYSGELSLTKGLKDEATRLFRLAASDCPHGFNEWDAANAELKALGAVP
;
A
#
# COMPACT_ATOMS: atom_id res chain seq x y z
N ALA A 1 4.83 21.41 14.81
CA ALA A 1 3.81 22.29 15.39
C ALA A 1 3.20 21.59 16.60
N ASP A 2 3.00 22.33 17.69
CA ASP A 2 2.39 21.76 18.90
C ASP A 2 0.86 21.82 18.78
N TYR A 3 0.28 20.77 18.19
CA TYR A 3 -1.17 20.66 18.06
C TYR A 3 -1.88 20.58 19.42
N ASN A 4 -1.20 20.11 20.48
CA ASN A 4 -1.75 20.06 21.82
C ASN A 4 -2.02 21.47 22.34
N GLU A 5 -1.08 22.39 22.12
CA GLU A 5 -1.26 23.78 22.50
C GLU A 5 -2.35 24.48 21.68
N ALA A 6 -2.41 24.20 20.38
CA ALA A 6 -3.49 24.71 19.53
C ALA A 6 -4.88 24.27 20.02
N ILE A 7 -5.02 23.00 20.40
CA ILE A 7 -6.27 22.46 20.98
C ILE A 7 -6.55 23.04 22.35
N ARG A 8 -5.52 23.23 23.20
CA ARG A 8 -5.67 23.88 24.51
C ARG A 8 -6.21 25.31 24.39
N LEU A 9 -5.68 26.06 23.41
CA LEU A 9 -6.10 27.45 23.16
C LEU A 9 -7.47 27.53 22.49
N ASN A 10 -7.80 26.58 21.62
CA ASN A 10 -9.10 26.50 20.95
C ASN A 10 -9.63 25.06 20.91
N PRO A 11 -10.33 24.60 21.95
CA PRO A 11 -10.89 23.23 22.01
C PRO A 11 -11.96 22.91 20.96
N LYS A 12 -12.42 23.91 20.20
CA LYS A 12 -13.38 23.73 19.10
C LYS A 12 -12.73 23.84 17.72
N SER A 13 -11.40 23.73 17.62
CA SER A 13 -10.71 23.74 16.35
C SER A 13 -10.69 22.33 15.72
N GLY A 14 -11.66 22.00 14.88
CA GLY A 14 -11.68 20.73 14.11
C GLY A 14 -10.39 20.51 13.34
N MET A 15 -9.84 21.58 12.74
CA MET A 15 -8.56 21.52 12.01
C MET A 15 -7.37 21.10 12.90
N ALA A 16 -7.32 21.53 14.17
CA ALA A 16 -6.24 21.16 15.08
C ALA A 16 -6.29 19.67 15.44
N PHE A 17 -7.49 19.15 15.69
CA PHE A 17 -7.73 17.72 15.89
C PHE A 17 -7.38 16.92 14.61
N HIS A 18 -7.89 17.36 13.45
CA HIS A 18 -7.56 16.72 12.17
C HIS A 18 -6.05 16.60 11.97
N ASN A 19 -5.30 17.70 12.09
CA ASN A 19 -3.85 17.70 11.87
C ASN A 19 -3.09 16.86 12.90
N ARG A 20 -3.57 16.79 14.16
CA ARG A 20 -2.98 15.91 15.17
C ARG A 20 -3.29 14.43 14.84
N GLY A 21 -4.51 14.16 14.36
CA GLY A 21 -4.89 12.85 13.85
C GLY A 21 -3.98 12.37 12.70
N VAL A 22 -3.64 13.25 11.74
CA VAL A 22 -2.64 12.96 10.69
C VAL A 22 -1.31 12.58 11.32
N ALA A 23 -0.80 13.37 12.26
CA ALA A 23 0.49 13.11 12.90
C ALA A 23 0.51 11.79 13.70
N TYR A 24 -0.62 11.40 14.32
CA TYR A 24 -0.74 10.10 14.97
C TYR A 24 -0.79 8.95 13.97
N LEU A 25 -1.53 9.10 12.86
CA LEU A 25 -1.59 8.10 11.79
C LEU A 25 -0.21 7.85 11.18
N GLU A 26 0.56 8.90 10.90
CA GLU A 26 1.93 8.80 10.39
C GLU A 26 2.88 8.08 11.36
N LYS A 27 2.61 8.15 12.67
CA LYS A 27 3.36 7.42 13.70
C LYS A 27 2.84 6.00 13.95
N GLY A 28 1.80 5.56 13.23
CA GLY A 28 1.15 4.27 13.43
C GLY A 28 0.26 4.20 14.69
N ASP A 29 0.02 5.33 15.37
CA ASP A 29 -0.85 5.40 16.54
C ASP A 29 -2.31 5.58 16.09
N ASN A 30 -2.84 4.48 15.55
CA ASN A 30 -4.15 4.49 14.91
C ASN A 30 -5.28 4.79 15.91
N ASP A 31 -5.14 4.42 17.18
CA ASP A 31 -6.17 4.68 18.19
C ASP A 31 -6.31 6.16 18.50
N ARG A 32 -5.19 6.85 18.70
CA ARG A 32 -5.20 8.30 18.89
C ARG A 32 -5.62 9.04 17.63
N ALA A 33 -5.23 8.56 16.45
CA ALA A 33 -5.69 9.12 15.18
C ALA A 33 -7.22 9.04 15.04
N ILE A 34 -7.83 7.87 15.31
CA ILE A 34 -9.30 7.68 15.30
C ILE A 34 -9.99 8.61 16.27
N ALA A 35 -9.46 8.75 17.51
CA ALA A 35 -10.04 9.65 18.51
C ALA A 35 -10.04 11.10 18.02
N ASP A 36 -8.93 11.58 17.48
CA ASP A 36 -8.78 12.95 17.00
C ASP A 36 -9.64 13.23 15.76
N TYR A 37 -9.67 12.33 14.77
CA TYR A 37 -10.59 12.48 13.64
C TYR A 37 -12.05 12.44 14.06
N SER A 38 -12.42 11.62 15.07
CA SER A 38 -13.76 11.58 15.59
C SER A 38 -14.17 12.90 16.25
N GLU A 39 -13.25 13.56 16.93
CA GLU A 39 -13.48 14.88 17.50
C GLU A 39 -13.58 15.97 16.40
N ALA A 40 -12.73 15.89 15.37
CA ALA A 40 -12.84 16.77 14.20
C ALA A 40 -14.22 16.65 13.53
N ILE A 41 -14.70 15.42 13.30
CA ILE A 41 -16.03 15.13 12.73
C ILE A 41 -17.15 15.61 13.67
N ARG A 42 -17.00 15.47 14.97
CA ARG A 42 -17.98 15.98 15.94
C ARG A 42 -18.11 17.52 15.86
N ILE A 43 -17.00 18.20 15.62
CA ILE A 43 -16.96 19.67 15.50
C ILE A 43 -17.49 20.11 14.13
N ASP A 44 -17.06 19.42 13.07
CA ASP A 44 -17.50 19.65 11.70
C ASP A 44 -17.93 18.34 11.03
N PRO A 45 -19.22 18.02 11.04
CA PRO A 45 -19.75 16.80 10.41
C PRO A 45 -19.66 16.78 8.87
N GLU A 46 -19.30 17.88 8.25
CA GLU A 46 -19.14 18.00 6.79
C GLU A 46 -17.67 17.93 6.35
N ASP A 47 -16.73 17.74 7.27
CA ASP A 47 -15.30 17.55 6.93
C ASP A 47 -15.05 16.19 6.29
N ALA A 48 -15.15 16.13 4.96
CA ALA A 48 -14.81 14.93 4.17
C ALA A 48 -13.39 14.41 4.44
N SER A 49 -12.45 15.31 4.73
CA SER A 49 -11.05 14.94 4.97
C SER A 49 -10.88 14.21 6.30
N ALA A 50 -11.64 14.59 7.32
CA ALA A 50 -11.62 13.91 8.62
C ALA A 50 -12.21 12.49 8.51
N PHE A 51 -13.29 12.30 7.76
CA PHE A 51 -13.81 10.95 7.46
C PHE A 51 -12.78 10.12 6.68
N ASN A 52 -12.16 10.68 5.65
CA ASN A 52 -11.12 10.00 4.89
C ASN A 52 -9.93 9.58 5.78
N GLY A 53 -9.48 10.45 6.67
CA GLY A 53 -8.39 10.17 7.62
C GLY A 53 -8.77 9.08 8.63
N ARG A 54 -10.00 9.11 9.17
CA ARG A 54 -10.47 8.07 10.09
C ARG A 54 -10.64 6.73 9.40
N GLY A 55 -11.14 6.72 8.17
CA GLY A 55 -11.19 5.53 7.32
C GLY A 55 -9.81 4.90 7.11
N ALA A 56 -8.78 5.72 6.86
CA ALA A 56 -7.40 5.25 6.75
C ALA A 56 -6.89 4.63 8.07
N ALA A 57 -7.19 5.24 9.21
CA ALA A 57 -6.82 4.72 10.52
C ALA A 57 -7.55 3.40 10.85
N TYR A 58 -8.84 3.28 10.52
CA TYR A 58 -9.57 2.02 10.66
C TYR A 58 -8.99 0.92 9.75
N ARG A 59 -8.67 1.24 8.49
CA ARG A 59 -8.03 0.29 7.58
C ARG A 59 -6.68 -0.20 8.13
N ALA A 60 -5.86 0.70 8.66
CA ALA A 60 -4.58 0.35 9.27
C ALA A 60 -4.73 -0.54 10.51
N LYS A 61 -5.90 -0.53 11.17
CA LYS A 61 -6.25 -1.46 12.25
C LYS A 61 -6.89 -2.77 11.75
N GLY A 62 -7.13 -2.92 10.46
CA GLY A 62 -7.83 -4.05 9.88
C GLY A 62 -9.36 -3.99 10.02
N ASP A 63 -9.92 -2.88 10.52
CA ASP A 63 -11.36 -2.69 10.62
C ASP A 63 -11.94 -2.19 9.30
N LEU A 64 -12.05 -3.12 8.36
CA LEU A 64 -12.42 -2.82 6.98
C LEU A 64 -13.87 -2.33 6.84
N ASP A 65 -14.75 -2.68 7.77
CA ASP A 65 -16.15 -2.28 7.70
C ASP A 65 -16.32 -0.81 8.09
N ARG A 66 -15.71 -0.39 9.21
CA ARG A 66 -15.72 1.02 9.61
C ARG A 66 -14.94 1.88 8.62
N ALA A 67 -13.83 1.37 8.09
CA ALA A 67 -13.08 2.07 7.03
C ALA A 67 -13.95 2.33 5.81
N SER A 68 -14.67 1.32 5.31
CA SER A 68 -15.57 1.47 4.16
C SER A 68 -16.66 2.51 4.41
N ALA A 69 -17.30 2.47 5.59
CA ALA A 69 -18.35 3.43 5.94
C ALA A 69 -17.84 4.89 5.98
N ASP A 70 -16.65 5.10 6.50
CA ASP A 70 -16.03 6.43 6.54
C ASP A 70 -15.65 6.93 5.13
N TYR A 71 -15.08 6.08 4.27
CA TYR A 71 -14.82 6.45 2.88
C TYR A 71 -16.11 6.72 2.09
N ASP A 72 -17.18 5.97 2.33
CA ASP A 72 -18.49 6.24 1.74
C ASP A 72 -19.01 7.62 2.13
N GLN A 73 -18.82 8.00 3.40
CA GLN A 73 -19.20 9.34 3.86
C GLN A 73 -18.30 10.41 3.26
N ALA A 74 -16.99 10.18 3.18
CA ALA A 74 -16.06 11.12 2.55
C ALA A 74 -16.41 11.37 1.07
N ILE A 75 -16.77 10.32 0.33
CA ILE A 75 -17.20 10.41 -1.08
C ILE A 75 -18.54 11.15 -1.20
N ARG A 76 -19.49 10.93 -0.29
CA ARG A 76 -20.76 11.66 -0.30
C ARG A 76 -20.56 13.17 -0.09
N LEU A 77 -19.65 13.54 0.81
CA LEU A 77 -19.35 14.93 1.15
C LEU A 77 -18.49 15.60 0.07
N ASP A 78 -17.51 14.88 -0.47
CA ASP A 78 -16.67 15.33 -1.58
C ASP A 78 -16.56 14.27 -2.69
N PRO A 79 -17.48 14.29 -3.66
CA PRO A 79 -17.45 13.36 -4.80
C PRO A 79 -16.24 13.53 -5.74
N LYS A 80 -15.39 14.53 -5.51
CA LYS A 80 -14.16 14.76 -6.27
C LYS A 80 -12.91 14.32 -5.52
N SER A 81 -13.05 13.74 -4.35
CA SER A 81 -11.94 13.23 -3.54
C SER A 81 -11.36 11.92 -4.13
N GLY A 82 -10.41 12.03 -5.04
CA GLY A 82 -9.70 10.86 -5.57
C GLY A 82 -9.05 10.02 -4.47
N LYS A 83 -8.65 10.64 -3.35
CA LYS A 83 -8.10 9.92 -2.19
C LYS A 83 -9.12 9.00 -1.52
N ALA A 84 -10.36 9.45 -1.39
CA ALA A 84 -11.43 8.66 -0.78
C ALA A 84 -11.80 7.45 -1.65
N PHE A 85 -11.84 7.62 -2.98
CA PHE A 85 -12.02 6.51 -3.91
C PHE A 85 -10.85 5.51 -3.81
N VAL A 86 -9.59 5.96 -3.78
CA VAL A 86 -8.44 5.06 -3.58
C VAL A 86 -8.56 4.32 -2.26
N GLY A 87 -8.86 5.01 -1.16
CA GLY A 87 -9.00 4.39 0.16
C GLY A 87 -10.10 3.33 0.21
N ARG A 88 -11.27 3.59 -0.40
CA ARG A 88 -12.36 2.61 -0.47
C ARG A 88 -12.00 1.44 -1.38
N GLY A 89 -11.36 1.72 -2.52
CA GLY A 89 -10.82 0.70 -3.41
C GLY A 89 -9.81 -0.22 -2.71
N ASP A 90 -8.92 0.35 -1.88
CA ASP A 90 -7.99 -0.44 -1.06
C ASP A 90 -8.73 -1.37 -0.08
N VAL A 91 -9.83 -0.90 0.54
CA VAL A 91 -10.67 -1.73 1.41
C VAL A 91 -11.30 -2.89 0.61
N PHE A 92 -11.83 -2.62 -0.58
CA PHE A 92 -12.39 -3.68 -1.43
C PHE A 92 -11.30 -4.66 -1.88
N ASN A 93 -10.11 -4.16 -2.21
CA ASN A 93 -8.97 -5.00 -2.58
C ASN A 93 -8.57 -5.94 -1.42
N SER A 94 -8.47 -5.44 -0.18
CA SER A 94 -8.18 -6.24 1.01
C SER A 94 -9.25 -7.29 1.30
N LYS A 95 -10.52 -7.01 0.92
CA LYS A 95 -11.63 -7.99 0.98
C LYS A 95 -11.62 -8.99 -0.19
N GLY A 96 -10.73 -8.83 -1.17
CA GLY A 96 -10.67 -9.65 -2.39
C GLY A 96 -11.77 -9.31 -3.42
N ASP A 97 -12.46 -8.19 -3.25
CA ASP A 97 -13.46 -7.70 -4.21
C ASP A 97 -12.78 -6.78 -5.23
N PHE A 98 -12.07 -7.42 -6.14
CA PHE A 98 -11.26 -6.70 -7.13
C PHE A 98 -12.12 -5.91 -8.13
N GLU A 99 -13.36 -6.31 -8.38
CA GLU A 99 -14.25 -5.59 -9.31
C GLU A 99 -14.62 -4.21 -8.75
N ARG A 100 -15.07 -4.15 -7.49
CA ARG A 100 -15.37 -2.87 -6.85
C ARG A 100 -14.12 -2.03 -6.63
N ALA A 101 -13.00 -2.64 -6.28
CA ALA A 101 -11.72 -1.94 -6.15
C ALA A 101 -11.32 -1.26 -7.47
N ILE A 102 -11.38 -1.98 -8.59
CA ILE A 102 -11.06 -1.46 -9.93
C ILE A 102 -12.01 -0.32 -10.32
N ALA A 103 -13.29 -0.41 -9.99
CA ALA A 103 -14.25 0.67 -10.27
C ALA A 103 -13.88 1.97 -9.52
N ASP A 104 -13.52 1.88 -8.26
CA ASP A 104 -13.09 3.03 -7.45
C ASP A 104 -11.77 3.62 -7.97
N TYR A 105 -10.79 2.80 -8.32
CA TYR A 105 -9.54 3.29 -8.90
C TYR A 105 -9.75 3.94 -10.28
N ASN A 106 -10.69 3.46 -11.08
CA ASN A 106 -11.07 4.12 -12.34
C ASN A 106 -11.56 5.53 -12.10
N GLU A 107 -12.39 5.73 -11.07
CA GLU A 107 -12.88 7.05 -10.72
C GLU A 107 -11.76 7.96 -10.20
N ALA A 108 -10.87 7.43 -9.37
CA ALA A 108 -9.68 8.16 -8.92
C ALA A 108 -8.77 8.58 -10.09
N ILE A 109 -8.57 7.72 -11.09
CA ILE A 109 -7.82 8.03 -12.31
C ILE A 109 -8.53 9.11 -13.13
N ARG A 110 -9.84 9.01 -13.29
CA ARG A 110 -10.64 10.03 -13.99
C ARG A 110 -10.50 11.41 -13.35
N LEU A 111 -10.47 11.46 -12.01
CA LEU A 111 -10.32 12.70 -11.25
C LEU A 111 -8.89 13.26 -11.30
N ASN A 112 -7.88 12.42 -11.30
CA ASN A 112 -6.47 12.82 -11.42
C ASN A 112 -5.66 11.82 -12.27
N PRO A 113 -5.66 11.99 -13.61
CA PRO A 113 -4.97 11.08 -14.53
C PRO A 113 -3.44 11.07 -14.41
N LYS A 114 -2.86 12.03 -13.69
CA LYS A 114 -1.40 12.12 -13.51
C LYS A 114 -0.91 11.48 -12.19
N SER A 115 -1.82 11.08 -11.32
CA SER A 115 -1.44 10.42 -10.06
C SER A 115 -0.95 8.99 -10.33
N PRO A 116 0.24 8.58 -9.90
CA PRO A 116 0.70 7.20 -10.04
C PRO A 116 -0.08 6.23 -9.13
N VAL A 117 -0.61 6.72 -8.00
CA VAL A 117 -1.18 5.90 -6.94
C VAL A 117 -2.35 5.02 -7.41
N PRO A 118 -3.41 5.56 -8.07
CA PRO A 118 -4.54 4.71 -8.45
C PRO A 118 -4.20 3.74 -9.60
N TYR A 119 -3.26 4.07 -10.48
CA TYR A 119 -2.76 3.10 -11.48
C TYR A 119 -2.05 1.94 -10.79
N PHE A 120 -1.18 2.23 -9.84
CA PHE A 120 -0.49 1.20 -9.07
C PHE A 120 -1.48 0.30 -8.32
N ALA A 121 -2.44 0.88 -7.63
CA ALA A 121 -3.46 0.16 -6.87
C ALA A 121 -4.34 -0.71 -7.79
N ARG A 122 -4.77 -0.17 -8.95
CA ARG A 122 -5.55 -0.92 -9.94
C ARG A 122 -4.74 -2.04 -10.57
N GLY A 123 -3.46 -1.80 -10.85
CA GLY A 123 -2.53 -2.80 -11.36
C GLY A 123 -2.41 -4.01 -10.43
N ARG A 124 -2.32 -3.77 -9.11
CA ARG A 124 -2.33 -4.87 -8.12
C ARG A 124 -3.65 -5.65 -8.15
N SER A 125 -4.78 -4.96 -8.21
CA SER A 125 -6.08 -5.64 -8.32
C SER A 125 -6.18 -6.48 -9.60
N TYR A 126 -5.70 -5.98 -10.73
CA TYR A 126 -5.64 -6.76 -11.97
C TYR A 126 -4.72 -7.98 -11.85
N LEU A 127 -3.57 -7.82 -11.19
CA LEU A 127 -2.61 -8.91 -11.00
C LEU A 127 -3.22 -10.06 -10.20
N PHE A 128 -3.85 -9.73 -9.07
CA PHE A 128 -4.49 -10.72 -8.18
C PHE A 128 -5.80 -11.30 -8.75
N ALA A 129 -6.46 -10.56 -9.66
CA ALA A 129 -7.56 -11.08 -10.46
C ALA A 129 -7.10 -11.92 -11.68
N GLY A 130 -5.80 -12.17 -11.83
CA GLY A 130 -5.23 -12.98 -12.94
C GLY A 130 -5.09 -12.24 -14.26
N SER A 131 -5.32 -10.93 -14.30
CA SER A 131 -5.23 -10.10 -15.52
C SER A 131 -3.84 -9.45 -15.64
N VAL A 132 -2.80 -10.26 -15.82
CA VAL A 132 -1.38 -9.82 -15.75
C VAL A 132 -1.04 -8.75 -16.78
N GLU A 133 -1.59 -8.84 -18.00
CA GLU A 133 -1.36 -7.84 -19.06
C GLU A 133 -1.89 -6.45 -18.68
N LYS A 134 -3.10 -6.40 -18.09
CA LYS A 134 -3.69 -5.13 -17.60
C LYS A 134 -2.89 -4.59 -16.41
N ALA A 135 -2.45 -5.47 -15.53
CA ALA A 135 -1.58 -5.09 -14.41
C ALA A 135 -0.29 -4.45 -14.89
N LEU A 136 0.40 -5.06 -15.85
CA LEU A 136 1.62 -4.54 -16.43
C LEU A 136 1.40 -3.17 -17.10
N ALA A 137 0.30 -3.00 -17.84
CA ALA A 137 -0.04 -1.71 -18.44
C ALA A 137 -0.19 -0.61 -17.37
N ASP A 138 -0.89 -0.90 -16.28
CA ASP A 138 -1.10 0.04 -15.19
C ASP A 138 0.19 0.34 -14.41
N PHE A 139 1.02 -0.66 -14.10
CA PHE A 139 2.31 -0.43 -13.46
C PHE A 139 3.25 0.41 -14.33
N ASN A 140 3.24 0.23 -15.66
CA ASN A 140 3.97 1.09 -16.57
C ASN A 140 3.46 2.53 -16.56
N GLN A 141 2.14 2.75 -16.49
CA GLN A 141 1.55 4.09 -16.35
C GLN A 141 1.97 4.73 -15.01
N ALA A 142 1.88 3.99 -13.91
CA ALA A 142 2.35 4.48 -12.61
C ALA A 142 3.84 4.86 -12.64
N SER A 143 4.68 4.01 -13.23
CA SER A 143 6.11 4.26 -13.36
C SER A 143 6.42 5.48 -14.24
N ALA A 144 5.66 5.70 -15.31
CA ALA A 144 5.81 6.89 -16.15
C ALA A 144 5.49 8.19 -15.41
N HIS A 145 4.57 8.15 -14.43
CA HIS A 145 4.23 9.30 -13.60
C HIS A 145 5.16 9.49 -12.37
N ALA A 146 5.92 8.47 -12.00
CA ALA A 146 6.88 8.52 -10.90
C ALA A 146 8.18 7.77 -11.26
N PRO A 147 8.96 8.29 -12.23
CA PRO A 147 10.21 7.66 -12.64
C PRO A 147 11.20 7.61 -11.46
N GLY A 148 11.97 6.53 -11.37
CA GLY A 148 12.90 6.31 -10.25
C GLY A 148 12.28 5.74 -8.98
N ASN A 149 10.97 5.51 -8.93
CA ASN A 149 10.35 4.82 -7.80
C ASN A 149 10.70 3.32 -7.84
N ALA A 150 11.48 2.88 -6.86
CA ALA A 150 11.99 1.51 -6.76
C ALA A 150 10.88 0.46 -6.68
N TYR A 151 9.81 0.73 -5.93
CA TYR A 151 8.70 -0.20 -5.78
C TYR A 151 7.92 -0.38 -7.08
N LEU A 152 7.68 0.72 -7.81
CA LEU A 152 7.03 0.62 -9.12
C LEU A 152 7.88 -0.20 -10.11
N ALA A 153 9.20 -0.03 -10.08
CA ALA A 153 10.10 -0.82 -10.91
C ALA A 153 10.03 -2.31 -10.56
N LEU A 154 9.96 -2.67 -9.28
CA LEU A 154 9.78 -4.05 -8.82
C LEU A 154 8.45 -4.64 -9.31
N TRP A 155 7.34 -3.91 -9.18
CA TRP A 155 6.03 -4.40 -9.61
C TRP A 155 5.91 -4.53 -11.14
N VAL A 156 6.56 -3.62 -11.91
CA VAL A 156 6.71 -3.78 -13.36
C VAL A 156 7.49 -5.05 -13.69
N ASP A 157 8.57 -5.35 -12.96
CA ASP A 157 9.38 -6.55 -13.18
C ASP A 157 8.62 -7.83 -12.83
N ILE A 158 7.92 -7.86 -11.70
CA ILE A 158 7.05 -8.98 -11.28
C ILE A 158 6.00 -9.27 -12.37
N ALA A 159 5.26 -8.25 -12.80
CA ALA A 159 4.23 -8.42 -13.82
C ALA A 159 4.83 -8.83 -15.19
N SER A 160 6.01 -8.30 -15.54
CA SER A 160 6.72 -8.70 -16.75
C SER A 160 7.10 -10.19 -16.72
N ARG A 161 7.71 -10.65 -15.63
CA ARG A 161 8.08 -12.08 -15.45
C ARG A 161 6.87 -12.99 -15.49
N ARG A 162 5.78 -12.61 -14.83
CA ARG A 162 4.52 -13.36 -14.85
C ARG A 162 3.86 -13.41 -16.24
N ASN A 163 4.19 -12.44 -17.10
CA ASN A 163 3.75 -12.39 -18.50
C ASN A 163 4.81 -12.95 -19.47
N ASN A 164 5.80 -13.70 -18.97
CA ASN A 164 6.92 -14.28 -19.74
C ASN A 164 7.71 -13.24 -20.56
N LEU A 165 7.76 -12.00 -20.12
CA LEU A 165 8.53 -10.94 -20.73
C LEU A 165 9.90 -10.77 -20.03
N PRO A 166 10.94 -10.31 -20.74
CA PRO A 166 12.23 -10.07 -20.15
C PRO A 166 12.20 -8.93 -19.13
N SER A 167 12.97 -9.09 -18.05
CA SER A 167 13.18 -8.03 -17.07
C SER A 167 13.86 -6.81 -17.71
N ARG A 168 13.39 -5.61 -17.33
CA ARG A 168 14.03 -4.34 -17.66
C ARG A 168 14.63 -3.65 -16.45
N LEU A 169 14.66 -4.34 -15.30
CA LEU A 169 15.05 -3.75 -14.03
C LEU A 169 16.49 -3.24 -14.05
N ALA A 170 17.41 -3.95 -14.71
CA ALA A 170 18.79 -3.51 -14.86
C ALA A 170 18.92 -2.16 -15.59
N GLN A 171 18.04 -1.89 -16.55
CA GLN A 171 18.02 -0.64 -17.29
C GLN A 171 17.41 0.50 -16.48
N THR A 172 16.36 0.23 -15.72
CA THR A 172 15.67 1.24 -14.89
C THR A 172 16.40 1.52 -13.58
N SER A 173 17.23 0.59 -13.11
CA SER A 173 17.98 0.75 -11.84
C SER A 173 18.92 1.96 -11.81
N SER A 174 19.36 2.44 -12.98
CA SER A 174 20.19 3.67 -13.08
C SER A 174 19.44 4.95 -12.63
N GLN A 175 18.11 4.91 -12.54
CA GLN A 175 17.27 6.00 -12.09
C GLN A 175 16.82 5.85 -10.63
N ILE A 176 17.17 4.73 -9.98
CA ILE A 176 16.75 4.38 -8.63
C ILE A 176 17.89 4.67 -7.64
N ASP A 177 17.56 5.17 -6.47
CA ASP A 177 18.53 5.25 -5.37
C ASP A 177 18.90 3.84 -4.88
N MET A 178 20.10 3.42 -5.24
CA MET A 178 20.64 2.11 -4.89
C MET A 178 21.45 2.11 -3.58
N THR A 179 21.39 3.18 -2.77
CA THR A 179 22.15 3.32 -1.52
C THR A 179 21.31 2.97 -0.28
N ALA A 180 19.98 3.08 -0.38
CA ALA A 180 19.04 2.87 0.71
C ALA A 180 18.03 1.75 0.36
N TRP A 181 17.24 1.34 1.35
CA TRP A 181 16.12 0.43 1.13
C TRP A 181 15.11 1.01 0.12
N PRO A 182 14.58 0.23 -0.86
CA PRO A 182 14.68 -1.22 -1.01
C PRO A 182 15.78 -1.70 -1.98
N ALA A 183 16.92 -1.03 -2.09
CA ALA A 183 18.01 -1.44 -3.00
C ALA A 183 18.44 -2.91 -2.88
N PRO A 184 18.50 -3.54 -1.67
CA PRO A 184 18.75 -4.98 -1.55
C PRO A 184 17.72 -5.84 -2.30
N VAL A 185 16.45 -5.45 -2.29
CA VAL A 185 15.37 -6.13 -3.03
C VAL A 185 15.58 -5.99 -4.55
N ILE A 186 15.93 -4.80 -5.02
CA ILE A 186 16.27 -4.58 -6.44
C ILE A 186 17.41 -5.51 -6.87
N ARG A 187 18.50 -5.59 -6.06
CA ARG A 187 19.64 -6.48 -6.33
C ARG A 187 19.24 -7.96 -6.34
N LEU A 188 18.29 -8.37 -5.48
CA LEU A 188 17.74 -9.73 -5.50
C LEU A 188 17.11 -10.05 -6.88
N PHE A 189 16.27 -9.15 -7.39
CA PHE A 189 15.61 -9.33 -8.70
C PHE A 189 16.58 -9.24 -9.90
N MET A 190 17.76 -8.67 -9.69
CA MET A 190 18.86 -8.63 -10.66
C MET A 190 19.85 -9.80 -10.49
N ASP A 191 19.52 -10.80 -9.66
CA ASP A 191 20.38 -11.95 -9.31
C ASP A 191 21.75 -11.54 -8.72
N GLN A 192 21.84 -10.36 -8.07
CA GLN A 192 23.04 -9.82 -7.42
C GLN A 192 23.05 -10.03 -5.92
N MET A 193 21.94 -10.47 -5.35
CA MET A 193 21.79 -10.84 -3.93
C MET A 193 20.96 -12.12 -3.76
N THR A 194 21.17 -12.81 -2.65
CA THR A 194 20.33 -13.96 -2.26
C THR A 194 19.20 -13.50 -1.32
N PRO A 195 18.08 -14.25 -1.21
CA PRO A 195 17.02 -13.95 -0.25
C PRO A 195 17.53 -13.82 1.20
N VAL A 196 18.48 -14.67 1.60
CA VAL A 196 19.11 -14.60 2.93
C VAL A 196 19.87 -13.29 3.13
N ALA A 197 20.60 -12.84 2.11
CA ALA A 197 21.35 -11.58 2.19
C ALA A 197 20.40 -10.35 2.21
N VAL A 198 19.27 -10.40 1.50
CA VAL A 198 18.24 -9.34 1.57
C VAL A 198 17.63 -9.27 2.97
N LEU A 199 17.27 -10.41 3.55
CA LEU A 199 16.74 -10.48 4.91
C LEU A 199 17.75 -9.96 5.94
N ALA A 200 19.04 -10.27 5.78
CA ALA A 200 20.10 -9.76 6.64
C ALA A 200 20.31 -8.23 6.48
N ALA A 201 20.02 -7.68 5.30
CA ALA A 201 20.09 -6.24 5.03
C ALA A 201 18.87 -5.46 5.58
N ALA A 202 17.81 -6.15 5.99
CA ALA A 202 16.63 -5.58 6.65
C ALA A 202 16.95 -5.31 8.14
N ASP A 203 17.87 -4.39 8.39
CA ASP A 203 18.43 -4.11 9.73
C ASP A 203 18.40 -2.60 10.06
N ASP A 204 17.24 -1.96 9.89
CA ASP A 204 17.06 -0.56 10.27
C ASP A 204 17.10 -0.42 11.80
N PRO A 205 17.76 0.61 12.35
CA PRO A 205 17.78 0.87 13.79
C PRO A 205 16.41 1.21 14.37
N ASP A 206 15.48 1.72 13.57
CA ASP A 206 14.08 1.89 13.96
C ASP A 206 13.33 0.58 13.84
N ALA A 207 12.78 0.10 14.95
CA ALA A 207 12.11 -1.19 15.02
C ALA A 207 10.90 -1.32 14.08
N THR A 208 10.17 -0.22 13.84
CA THR A 208 9.01 -0.20 12.94
C THR A 208 9.45 -0.32 11.49
N ARG A 209 10.48 0.44 11.09
CA ARG A 209 11.06 0.34 9.75
C ARG A 209 11.70 -1.01 9.52
N LYS A 210 12.45 -1.54 10.48
CA LYS A 210 13.02 -2.90 10.42
C LYS A 210 11.93 -3.95 10.17
N LYS A 211 10.82 -3.88 10.92
CA LYS A 211 9.69 -4.79 10.72
C LYS A 211 9.13 -4.69 9.30
N GLY A 212 8.97 -3.47 8.76
CA GLY A 212 8.56 -3.24 7.38
C GLY A 212 9.54 -3.85 6.37
N GLN A 213 10.84 -3.62 6.54
CA GLN A 213 11.88 -4.17 5.67
C GLN A 213 11.92 -5.71 5.68
N VAL A 214 11.76 -6.36 6.84
CA VAL A 214 11.67 -7.82 6.97
C VAL A 214 10.45 -8.37 6.23
N CYS A 215 9.31 -7.69 6.38
CA CYS A 215 8.08 -8.00 5.67
C CYS A 215 8.31 -7.97 4.14
N GLU A 216 8.84 -6.87 3.63
CA GLU A 216 9.13 -6.69 2.20
C GLU A 216 10.16 -7.72 1.69
N ALA A 217 11.22 -7.99 2.46
CA ALA A 217 12.22 -9.00 2.11
C ALA A 217 11.58 -10.39 1.90
N ASN A 218 10.69 -10.79 2.81
CA ASN A 218 9.96 -12.06 2.68
C ASN A 218 9.00 -12.03 1.49
N PHE A 219 8.20 -10.98 1.34
CA PHE A 219 7.22 -10.87 0.26
C PHE A 219 7.91 -10.94 -1.12
N TYR A 220 8.88 -10.06 -1.38
CA TYR A 220 9.55 -10.01 -2.68
C TYR A 220 10.40 -11.26 -2.97
N SER A 221 10.97 -11.90 -1.95
CA SER A 221 11.62 -13.21 -2.12
C SER A 221 10.61 -14.30 -2.49
N GLY A 222 9.40 -14.23 -1.93
CA GLY A 222 8.26 -15.08 -2.29
C GLY A 222 7.85 -14.90 -3.76
N GLU A 223 7.72 -13.65 -4.20
CA GLU A 223 7.42 -13.31 -5.59
C GLU A 223 8.46 -13.88 -6.57
N LEU A 224 9.74 -13.69 -6.25
CA LEU A 224 10.81 -14.22 -7.09
C LEU A 224 10.81 -15.76 -7.12
N SER A 225 10.54 -16.41 -5.98
CA SER A 225 10.41 -17.87 -5.90
C SER A 225 9.23 -18.36 -6.74
N LEU A 226 8.10 -17.66 -6.69
CA LEU A 226 6.91 -17.99 -7.47
C LEU A 226 7.19 -17.90 -8.98
N THR A 227 7.89 -16.86 -9.44
CA THR A 227 8.27 -16.72 -10.87
C THR A 227 9.27 -17.79 -11.32
N LYS A 228 10.04 -18.40 -10.39
CA LYS A 228 10.93 -19.53 -10.64
C LYS A 228 10.23 -20.90 -10.51
N GLY A 229 8.92 -20.92 -10.27
CA GLY A 229 8.13 -22.16 -10.10
C GLY A 229 8.31 -22.86 -8.74
N LEU A 230 9.00 -22.24 -7.78
CA LEU A 230 9.27 -22.76 -6.43
C LEU A 230 8.10 -22.48 -5.50
N LYS A 231 6.94 -23.14 -5.75
CA LYS A 231 5.67 -22.83 -5.08
C LYS A 231 5.71 -23.05 -3.56
N ASP A 232 6.37 -24.10 -3.06
CA ASP A 232 6.44 -24.38 -1.63
C ASP A 232 7.23 -23.30 -0.89
N GLU A 233 8.36 -22.87 -1.45
CA GLU A 233 9.17 -21.80 -0.88
C GLU A 233 8.44 -20.45 -0.97
N ALA A 234 7.76 -20.15 -2.09
CA ALA A 234 6.93 -18.97 -2.22
C ALA A 234 5.83 -18.94 -1.14
N THR A 235 5.12 -20.05 -0.96
CA THR A 235 4.08 -20.19 0.07
C THR A 235 4.64 -19.95 1.48
N ARG A 236 5.81 -20.51 1.79
CA ARG A 236 6.47 -20.29 3.08
C ARG A 236 6.79 -18.81 3.32
N LEU A 237 7.35 -18.16 2.31
CA LEU A 237 7.75 -16.74 2.39
C LEU A 237 6.54 -15.81 2.47
N PHE A 238 5.46 -16.07 1.71
CA PHE A 238 4.22 -15.32 1.83
C PHE A 238 3.55 -15.48 3.19
N ARG A 239 3.62 -16.66 3.84
CA ARG A 239 3.14 -16.84 5.22
C ARG A 239 3.93 -15.98 6.21
N LEU A 240 5.26 -15.89 6.08
CA LEU A 240 6.06 -14.99 6.90
C LEU A 240 5.68 -13.54 6.65
N ALA A 241 5.51 -13.12 5.40
CA ALA A 241 5.06 -11.79 5.09
C ALA A 241 3.67 -11.51 5.68
N ALA A 242 2.69 -12.41 5.51
CA ALA A 242 1.34 -12.24 6.05
C ALA A 242 1.31 -12.15 7.58
N SER A 243 2.23 -12.83 8.30
CA SER A 243 2.34 -12.76 9.77
C SER A 243 3.06 -11.51 10.27
N ASP A 244 4.10 -11.06 9.55
CA ASP A 244 5.04 -10.07 10.06
C ASP A 244 4.74 -8.66 9.54
N CYS A 245 4.08 -8.53 8.38
CA CYS A 245 3.73 -7.24 7.81
C CYS A 245 2.73 -6.48 8.69
N PRO A 246 2.92 -5.18 8.89
CA PRO A 246 1.88 -4.35 9.46
C PRO A 246 0.63 -4.35 8.56
N HIS A 247 -0.55 -4.39 9.17
CA HIS A 247 -1.81 -4.19 8.44
C HIS A 247 -1.79 -2.84 7.70
N GLY A 248 -2.26 -2.84 6.47
CA GLY A 248 -2.26 -1.65 5.62
C GLY A 248 -1.02 -1.47 4.76
N PHE A 249 0.00 -2.31 4.92
CA PHE A 249 1.09 -2.42 3.94
C PHE A 249 0.60 -3.15 2.69
N ASN A 250 1.04 -2.68 1.52
CA ASN A 250 0.70 -3.31 0.24
C ASN A 250 1.13 -4.77 0.19
N GLU A 251 2.26 -5.10 0.80
CA GLU A 251 2.85 -6.42 0.85
C GLU A 251 2.04 -7.38 1.73
N TRP A 252 1.34 -6.87 2.77
CA TRP A 252 0.41 -7.67 3.57
C TRP A 252 -0.78 -8.14 2.74
N ASP A 253 -1.46 -7.20 2.06
CA ASP A 253 -2.58 -7.51 1.18
C ASP A 253 -2.15 -8.45 0.05
N ALA A 254 -0.98 -8.19 -0.53
CA ALA A 254 -0.41 -8.97 -1.62
C ALA A 254 -0.08 -10.40 -1.18
N ALA A 255 0.59 -10.59 -0.04
CA ALA A 255 0.92 -11.91 0.48
C ALA A 255 -0.32 -12.76 0.74
N ASN A 256 -1.37 -12.15 1.32
CA ASN A 256 -2.65 -12.83 1.54
C ASN A 256 -3.33 -13.23 0.22
N ALA A 257 -3.31 -12.35 -0.79
CA ALA A 257 -3.85 -12.64 -2.11
C ALA A 257 -3.09 -13.80 -2.79
N GLU A 258 -1.77 -13.82 -2.70
CA GLU A 258 -0.94 -14.89 -3.25
C GLU A 258 -1.16 -16.23 -2.53
N LEU A 259 -1.26 -16.22 -1.21
CA LEU A 259 -1.59 -17.43 -0.44
C LEU A 259 -2.94 -18.00 -0.87
N LYS A 260 -3.95 -17.16 -1.04
CA LYS A 260 -5.26 -17.58 -1.53
C LYS A 260 -5.18 -18.16 -2.95
N ALA A 261 -4.42 -17.53 -3.85
CA ALA A 261 -4.22 -18.01 -5.22
C ALA A 261 -3.49 -19.36 -5.27
N LEU A 262 -2.58 -19.62 -4.32
CA LEU A 262 -1.87 -20.88 -4.16
C LEU A 262 -2.69 -21.98 -3.44
N GLY A 263 -3.93 -21.67 -3.03
CA GLY A 263 -4.77 -22.59 -2.26
C GLY A 263 -4.28 -22.81 -0.81
N ALA A 264 -3.40 -21.94 -0.33
CA ALA A 264 -2.92 -21.93 1.05
C ALA A 264 -3.84 -21.01 1.88
N VAL A 265 -4.25 -21.49 3.06
CA VAL A 265 -4.98 -20.64 4.01
C VAL A 265 -3.98 -19.67 4.63
N PRO A 266 -4.27 -18.34 4.70
CA PRO A 266 -3.45 -17.36 5.39
C PRO A 266 -3.29 -17.68 6.88
#